data_bf20f36987185c0781b78c225097bb98
#
_entry.id   bf20f36987185c0781b78c225097bb98
#
_cell.length_a   1.000
_cell.length_b   1.000
_cell.length_c   1.000
_cell.angle_alpha   90.00
_cell.angle_beta   90.00
_cell.angle_gamma   90.00
#
_symmetry.space_group_name_H-M   'P 1'
#
loop_
_entity.id
_entity.type
_entity.pdbx_description
1 polymer ?
#
loop_
_entity_poly.entity_id
_entity_poly.type
_entity_poly.pdbx_seq_one_letter_code
_entity_poly.pdbx_strand_id
1 'polypeptide(L)'
;MEKFKVLLYEDMREEGKAILKEKAELLFAKSLEEDHLLEQVKAIDGIIVRANGKVTRKMMESAPRLKVIGRHGVGVENIDVVTATEKGIWVVNTPDANDLSVAEHFFGLALMLSKMLKKGDLALRQGRWEARYQYIGNELHGKTLGILGFGRIGKSVGRIGYRGFGMKVLYYDAVRYEEAEKEIEAVRVTLDEVMSLSDFISINLPMLPATKGLIGEKEFRRMKPRAYIINLARGPIWDEKALYQVLKEGRIAGAASDVFEVEPAAKDHPLFELENFIGTPHSAAHTEEALKKMSLVAVDVLRVLEGMEPVYPVNRPKRCMMDDER
;
A
#
# COMPACT_ATOMS: atom_id res chain seq x y z
N MET A 1 0.52 -38.93 -5.41
CA MET A 1 -0.54 -38.05 -4.90
C MET A 1 -0.92 -37.05 -6.00
N GLU A 2 -2.20 -36.79 -6.15
CA GLU A 2 -2.68 -35.73 -7.05
C GLU A 2 -2.14 -34.37 -6.57
N LYS A 3 -1.61 -33.56 -7.47
CA LYS A 3 -1.13 -32.21 -7.10
C LYS A 3 -2.30 -31.30 -6.76
N PHE A 4 -2.10 -30.41 -5.80
CA PHE A 4 -3.05 -29.32 -5.54
C PHE A 4 -3.17 -28.43 -6.76
N LYS A 5 -4.32 -27.75 -6.93
CA LYS A 5 -4.52 -26.78 -8.00
C LYS A 5 -4.59 -25.38 -7.44
N VAL A 6 -3.68 -24.51 -7.86
CA VAL A 6 -3.61 -23.12 -7.39
C VAL A 6 -3.81 -22.17 -8.57
N LEU A 7 -4.85 -21.35 -8.50
CA LEU A 7 -5.16 -20.33 -9.50
C LEU A 7 -4.46 -19.01 -9.16
N LEU A 8 -3.61 -18.55 -10.07
CA LEU A 8 -3.00 -17.23 -10.01
C LEU A 8 -3.83 -16.25 -10.86
N TYR A 9 -4.28 -15.15 -10.24
CA TYR A 9 -4.99 -14.09 -10.97
C TYR A 9 -4.07 -13.31 -11.89
N GLU A 10 -2.82 -13.11 -11.45
CA GLU A 10 -1.77 -12.44 -12.20
C GLU A 10 -0.45 -13.19 -11.98
N ASP A 11 0.48 -13.05 -12.91
CA ASP A 11 1.80 -13.66 -12.78
C ASP A 11 2.57 -13.09 -11.58
N MET A 12 3.48 -13.89 -11.02
CA MET A 12 4.30 -13.53 -9.87
C MET A 12 5.75 -13.97 -10.10
N ARG A 13 6.66 -13.54 -9.23
CA ARG A 13 8.09 -13.89 -9.35
C ARG A 13 8.32 -15.39 -9.28
N GLU A 14 9.35 -15.86 -10.00
CA GLU A 14 9.68 -17.29 -10.11
C GLU A 14 9.94 -17.95 -8.75
N GLU A 15 10.46 -17.23 -7.76
CA GLU A 15 10.72 -17.76 -6.42
C GLU A 15 9.44 -18.32 -5.79
N GLY A 16 8.35 -17.61 -5.86
CA GLY A 16 7.07 -18.12 -5.34
C GLY A 16 6.48 -19.22 -6.22
N LYS A 17 6.59 -19.08 -7.56
CA LYS A 17 6.12 -20.14 -8.48
C LYS A 17 6.89 -21.44 -8.31
N ALA A 18 8.21 -21.37 -8.10
CA ALA A 18 9.04 -22.56 -7.88
C ALA A 18 8.58 -23.32 -6.63
N ILE A 19 8.32 -22.61 -5.52
CA ILE A 19 7.80 -23.20 -4.28
C ILE A 19 6.47 -23.92 -4.55
N LEU A 20 5.52 -23.28 -5.23
CA LEU A 20 4.22 -23.90 -5.53
C LEU A 20 4.33 -25.12 -6.44
N LYS A 21 5.19 -25.07 -7.47
CA LYS A 21 5.34 -26.14 -8.47
C LYS A 21 5.80 -27.47 -7.87
N GLU A 22 6.41 -27.46 -6.68
CA GLU A 22 6.81 -28.68 -5.98
C GLU A 22 5.60 -29.58 -5.70
N LYS A 23 4.46 -29.01 -5.29
CA LYS A 23 3.28 -29.75 -4.83
C LYS A 23 1.96 -29.34 -5.51
N ALA A 24 1.97 -28.29 -6.30
CA ALA A 24 0.78 -27.77 -6.97
C ALA A 24 0.94 -27.64 -8.49
N GLU A 25 -0.16 -27.81 -9.18
CA GLU A 25 -0.36 -27.36 -10.56
C GLU A 25 -0.77 -25.89 -10.54
N LEU A 26 -0.06 -25.03 -11.30
CA LEU A 26 -0.38 -23.61 -11.41
C LEU A 26 -1.29 -23.38 -12.59
N LEU A 27 -2.43 -22.79 -12.31
CA LEU A 27 -3.39 -22.33 -13.29
C LEU A 27 -3.35 -20.79 -13.33
N PHE A 28 -3.50 -20.21 -14.51
CA PHE A 28 -3.54 -18.76 -14.68
C PHE A 28 -4.94 -18.31 -15.05
N ALA A 29 -5.41 -17.23 -14.43
CA ALA A 29 -6.69 -16.65 -14.80
C ALA A 29 -6.65 -16.16 -16.26
N LYS A 30 -7.62 -16.56 -17.05
CA LYS A 30 -7.77 -16.14 -18.46
C LYS A 30 -8.30 -14.71 -18.56
N SER A 31 -9.10 -14.31 -17.60
CA SER A 31 -9.68 -12.98 -17.41
C SER A 31 -9.95 -12.77 -15.92
N LEU A 32 -9.97 -11.52 -15.46
CA LEU A 32 -10.36 -11.16 -14.10
C LEU A 32 -11.84 -10.78 -13.98
N GLU A 33 -12.61 -10.94 -15.05
CA GLU A 33 -14.06 -10.82 -15.02
C GLU A 33 -14.68 -11.95 -14.21
N GLU A 34 -15.67 -11.62 -13.37
CA GLU A 34 -16.25 -12.57 -12.41
C GLU A 34 -16.77 -13.85 -13.07
N ASP A 35 -17.48 -13.75 -14.18
CA ASP A 35 -18.06 -14.91 -14.86
C ASP A 35 -17.01 -15.90 -15.36
N HIS A 36 -15.87 -15.41 -15.88
CA HIS A 36 -14.75 -16.27 -16.29
C HIS A 36 -14.07 -16.93 -15.09
N LEU A 37 -13.92 -16.19 -13.97
CA LEU A 37 -13.32 -16.73 -12.76
C LEU A 37 -14.21 -17.80 -12.12
N LEU A 38 -15.53 -17.64 -12.13
CA LEU A 38 -16.50 -18.61 -11.59
C LEU A 38 -16.38 -20.01 -12.22
N GLU A 39 -16.06 -20.09 -13.51
CA GLU A 39 -15.79 -21.38 -14.17
C GLU A 39 -14.45 -21.99 -13.73
N GLN A 40 -13.43 -21.16 -13.56
CA GLN A 40 -12.08 -21.65 -13.21
C GLN A 40 -11.96 -22.09 -11.75
N VAL A 41 -12.74 -21.48 -10.82
CA VAL A 41 -12.61 -21.77 -9.39
C VAL A 41 -13.25 -23.10 -8.94
N LYS A 42 -14.03 -23.76 -9.78
CA LYS A 42 -14.78 -25.00 -9.43
C LYS A 42 -13.90 -26.16 -8.96
N ALA A 43 -12.65 -26.23 -9.44
CA ALA A 43 -11.76 -27.36 -9.22
C ALA A 43 -10.42 -26.98 -8.58
N ILE A 44 -10.32 -25.82 -7.94
CA ILE A 44 -9.09 -25.32 -7.35
C ILE A 44 -9.06 -25.49 -5.83
N ASP A 45 -7.88 -25.63 -5.28
CA ASP A 45 -7.63 -25.78 -3.84
C ASP A 45 -7.11 -24.47 -3.22
N GLY A 46 -6.50 -23.58 -4.02
CA GLY A 46 -5.98 -22.29 -3.58
C GLY A 46 -6.08 -21.21 -4.66
N ILE A 47 -6.17 -19.95 -4.23
CA ILE A 47 -6.11 -18.76 -5.08
C ILE A 47 -4.92 -17.91 -4.63
N ILE A 48 -4.18 -17.31 -5.58
CA ILE A 48 -3.28 -16.17 -5.29
C ILE A 48 -3.79 -14.96 -6.08
N VAL A 49 -4.15 -13.89 -5.33
CA VAL A 49 -4.62 -12.63 -5.88
C VAL A 49 -3.62 -11.51 -5.62
N ARG A 50 -3.44 -10.61 -6.59
CA ARG A 50 -2.61 -9.41 -6.46
C ARG A 50 -3.49 -8.15 -6.31
N ALA A 51 -3.10 -7.06 -6.97
CA ALA A 51 -3.84 -5.80 -6.90
C ALA A 51 -5.17 -5.87 -7.65
N ASN A 52 -5.19 -6.56 -8.80
CA ASN A 52 -6.36 -6.63 -9.66
C ASN A 52 -7.19 -7.88 -9.38
N GLY A 53 -8.49 -7.77 -9.66
CA GLY A 53 -9.46 -8.82 -9.41
C GLY A 53 -9.95 -8.86 -7.95
N LYS A 54 -11.09 -9.49 -7.75
CA LYS A 54 -11.72 -9.66 -6.43
C LYS A 54 -11.95 -11.13 -6.14
N VAL A 55 -11.95 -11.48 -4.85
CA VAL A 55 -12.40 -12.80 -4.38
C VAL A 55 -13.67 -12.57 -3.57
N THR A 56 -14.81 -12.78 -4.24
CA THR A 56 -16.15 -12.47 -3.71
C THR A 56 -16.77 -13.70 -3.01
N ARG A 57 -17.87 -13.47 -2.27
CA ARG A 57 -18.71 -14.55 -1.71
C ARG A 57 -19.11 -15.55 -2.77
N LYS A 58 -19.62 -15.07 -3.92
CA LYS A 58 -20.10 -15.91 -5.03
C LYS A 58 -18.99 -16.84 -5.55
N MET A 59 -17.75 -16.33 -5.66
CA MET A 59 -16.61 -17.13 -6.07
C MET A 59 -16.26 -18.23 -5.05
N MET A 60 -16.25 -17.90 -3.76
CA MET A 60 -15.99 -18.86 -2.71
C MET A 60 -17.09 -19.91 -2.61
N GLU A 61 -18.35 -19.55 -2.90
CA GLU A 61 -19.47 -20.49 -2.99
C GLU A 61 -19.38 -21.43 -4.18
N SER A 62 -18.76 -20.98 -5.26
CA SER A 62 -18.52 -21.76 -6.47
C SER A 62 -17.25 -22.63 -6.42
N ALA A 63 -16.46 -22.52 -5.34
CA ALA A 63 -15.16 -23.19 -5.18
C ALA A 63 -15.18 -24.20 -4.00
N PRO A 64 -15.82 -25.36 -4.14
CA PRO A 64 -16.02 -26.30 -3.01
C PRO A 64 -14.74 -26.90 -2.43
N ARG A 65 -13.63 -26.87 -3.16
CA ARG A 65 -12.31 -27.38 -2.72
C ARG A 65 -11.39 -26.29 -2.17
N LEU A 66 -11.79 -25.00 -2.25
CA LEU A 66 -10.95 -23.88 -1.87
C LEU A 66 -10.64 -23.88 -0.37
N LYS A 67 -9.36 -23.94 -0.01
CA LYS A 67 -8.85 -23.96 1.37
C LYS A 67 -8.13 -22.68 1.76
N VAL A 68 -7.54 -21.98 0.79
CA VAL A 68 -6.68 -20.82 1.05
C VAL A 68 -6.73 -19.79 -0.06
N ILE A 69 -6.72 -18.52 0.34
CA ILE A 69 -6.55 -17.36 -0.53
C ILE A 69 -5.29 -16.63 -0.09
N GLY A 70 -4.26 -16.65 -0.94
CA GLY A 70 -3.01 -15.92 -0.74
C GLY A 70 -3.07 -14.53 -1.35
N ARG A 71 -2.85 -13.49 -0.55
CA ARG A 71 -2.68 -12.11 -1.04
C ARG A 71 -1.21 -11.83 -1.30
N HIS A 72 -0.84 -11.69 -2.56
CA HIS A 72 0.49 -11.24 -2.97
C HIS A 72 0.62 -9.74 -2.66
N GLY A 73 1.01 -9.41 -1.44
CA GLY A 73 1.05 -8.06 -0.87
C GLY A 73 0.43 -7.99 0.52
N VAL A 74 0.12 -6.78 0.99
CA VAL A 74 -0.30 -6.52 2.37
C VAL A 74 -1.81 -6.33 2.50
N GLY A 75 -2.41 -5.43 1.71
CA GLY A 75 -3.83 -5.08 1.81
C GLY A 75 -4.73 -6.17 1.24
N VAL A 76 -5.87 -6.40 1.88
CA VAL A 76 -6.83 -7.48 1.55
C VAL A 76 -8.21 -6.96 1.18
N GLU A 77 -8.31 -5.70 0.79
CA GLU A 77 -9.58 -5.02 0.50
C GLU A 77 -10.35 -5.64 -0.69
N ASN A 78 -9.66 -6.38 -1.54
CA ASN A 78 -10.23 -7.10 -2.67
C ASN A 78 -10.63 -8.57 -2.35
N ILE A 79 -10.58 -8.97 -1.07
CA ILE A 79 -10.96 -10.30 -0.59
C ILE A 79 -12.08 -10.15 0.43
N ASP A 80 -13.19 -10.87 0.26
CA ASP A 80 -14.25 -10.96 1.28
C ASP A 80 -13.77 -11.89 2.43
N VAL A 81 -12.99 -11.30 3.34
CA VAL A 81 -12.38 -12.00 4.48
C VAL A 81 -13.43 -12.57 5.43
N VAL A 82 -14.59 -11.90 5.56
CA VAL A 82 -15.69 -12.35 6.42
C VAL A 82 -16.23 -13.67 5.88
N THR A 83 -16.60 -13.70 4.61
CA THR A 83 -17.07 -14.93 3.95
C THR A 83 -16.02 -16.03 3.96
N ALA A 84 -14.74 -15.72 3.73
CA ALA A 84 -13.67 -16.71 3.82
C ALA A 84 -13.63 -17.36 5.20
N THR A 85 -13.74 -16.56 6.27
CA THR A 85 -13.76 -17.04 7.65
C THR A 85 -14.97 -17.94 7.94
N GLU A 86 -16.16 -17.54 7.50
CA GLU A 86 -17.39 -18.33 7.65
C GLU A 86 -17.30 -19.69 6.96
N LYS A 87 -16.62 -19.74 5.80
CA LYS A 87 -16.48 -20.97 4.98
C LYS A 87 -15.28 -21.83 5.34
N GLY A 88 -14.53 -21.51 6.37
CA GLY A 88 -13.35 -22.27 6.75
C GLY A 88 -12.14 -22.06 5.86
N ILE A 89 -12.12 -20.99 5.03
CA ILE A 89 -11.06 -20.67 4.08
C ILE A 89 -10.05 -19.73 4.75
N TRP A 90 -8.76 -20.09 4.72
CA TRP A 90 -7.69 -19.23 5.19
C TRP A 90 -7.42 -18.10 4.21
N VAL A 91 -7.21 -16.89 4.75
CA VAL A 91 -6.66 -15.77 4.01
C VAL A 91 -5.27 -15.47 4.58
N VAL A 92 -4.27 -15.44 3.72
CA VAL A 92 -2.87 -15.18 4.09
C VAL A 92 -2.29 -14.05 3.26
N ASN A 93 -1.33 -13.31 3.81
CA ASN A 93 -0.68 -12.21 3.12
C ASN A 93 0.83 -12.16 3.42
N THR A 94 1.52 -11.11 2.97
CA THR A 94 2.97 -10.90 3.20
C THR A 94 3.20 -9.54 3.87
N PRO A 95 2.98 -9.42 5.19
CA PRO A 95 2.91 -8.14 5.89
C PRO A 95 4.21 -7.34 5.91
N ASP A 96 5.39 -7.99 5.75
CA ASP A 96 6.72 -7.37 5.85
C ASP A 96 7.40 -7.19 4.48
N ALA A 97 6.67 -7.40 3.37
CA ALA A 97 7.31 -7.56 2.07
C ALA A 97 7.70 -6.23 1.41
N ASN A 98 6.98 -5.14 1.67
CA ASN A 98 7.06 -3.90 0.89
C ASN A 98 7.29 -2.63 1.70
N ASP A 99 7.47 -2.72 3.00
CA ASP A 99 7.58 -1.56 3.89
C ASP A 99 8.76 -0.65 3.55
N LEU A 100 9.92 -1.21 3.21
CA LEU A 100 11.08 -0.43 2.79
C LEU A 100 10.85 0.22 1.42
N SER A 101 10.33 -0.52 0.44
CA SER A 101 10.07 0.01 -0.90
C SER A 101 9.12 1.21 -0.88
N VAL A 102 8.05 1.12 -0.08
CA VAL A 102 7.09 2.22 0.08
C VAL A 102 7.74 3.41 0.80
N ALA A 103 8.59 3.15 1.82
CA ALA A 103 9.30 4.21 2.52
C ALA A 103 10.30 4.94 1.60
N GLU A 104 11.03 4.22 0.75
CA GLU A 104 11.93 4.81 -0.25
C GLU A 104 11.15 5.60 -1.31
N HIS A 105 10.02 5.10 -1.74
CA HIS A 105 9.13 5.81 -2.68
C HIS A 105 8.64 7.14 -2.10
N PHE A 106 8.30 7.18 -0.79
CA PHE A 106 8.00 8.43 -0.10
C PHE A 106 9.12 9.45 -0.26
N PHE A 107 10.38 9.06 0.01
CA PHE A 107 11.51 9.99 -0.11
C PHE A 107 11.80 10.36 -1.56
N GLY A 108 11.58 9.44 -2.51
CA GLY A 108 11.63 9.75 -3.93
C GLY A 108 10.68 10.89 -4.30
N LEU A 109 9.41 10.80 -3.91
CA LEU A 109 8.40 11.84 -4.15
C LEU A 109 8.67 13.12 -3.36
N ALA A 110 9.10 13.01 -2.10
CA ALA A 110 9.45 14.18 -1.28
C ALA A 110 10.61 14.99 -1.90
N LEU A 111 11.64 14.30 -2.41
CA LEU A 111 12.75 14.94 -3.12
C LEU A 111 12.31 15.51 -4.48
N MET A 112 11.48 14.80 -5.25
CA MET A 112 10.94 15.30 -6.52
C MET A 112 10.16 16.61 -6.33
N LEU A 113 9.34 16.69 -5.29
CA LEU A 113 8.57 17.89 -4.95
C LEU A 113 9.49 19.01 -4.43
N SER A 114 10.27 18.73 -3.38
CA SER A 114 11.04 19.76 -2.67
C SER A 114 12.19 20.32 -3.48
N LYS A 115 12.82 19.53 -4.36
CA LYS A 115 13.89 19.93 -5.27
C LYS A 115 13.39 20.34 -6.65
N MET A 116 12.07 20.27 -6.89
CA MET A 116 11.43 20.57 -8.19
C MET A 116 12.02 19.76 -9.37
N LEU A 117 12.44 18.51 -9.13
CA LEU A 117 13.18 17.70 -10.10
C LEU A 117 12.40 17.51 -11.42
N LYS A 118 11.09 17.20 -11.33
CA LYS A 118 10.23 17.05 -12.50
C LYS A 118 10.19 18.32 -13.35
N LYS A 119 10.07 19.50 -12.72
CA LYS A 119 10.07 20.80 -13.43
C LYS A 119 11.43 21.11 -14.07
N GLY A 120 12.50 20.80 -13.35
CA GLY A 120 13.87 20.99 -13.86
C GLY A 120 14.16 20.14 -15.09
N ASP A 121 13.82 18.83 -15.05
CA ASP A 121 13.99 17.91 -16.18
C ASP A 121 13.18 18.37 -17.40
N LEU A 122 11.91 18.71 -17.21
CA LEU A 122 11.04 19.22 -18.29
C LEU A 122 11.58 20.52 -18.91
N ALA A 123 12.06 21.44 -18.10
CA ALA A 123 12.63 22.69 -18.58
C ALA A 123 13.90 22.45 -19.41
N LEU A 124 14.78 21.55 -18.95
CA LEU A 124 16.00 21.20 -19.65
C LEU A 124 15.71 20.55 -21.01
N ARG A 125 14.74 19.64 -21.09
CA ARG A 125 14.29 19.03 -22.36
C ARG A 125 13.73 20.05 -23.35
N GLN A 126 13.24 21.17 -22.85
CA GLN A 126 12.74 22.30 -23.66
C GLN A 126 13.83 23.34 -23.97
N GLY A 127 15.10 23.08 -23.66
CA GLY A 127 16.21 24.00 -23.87
C GLY A 127 16.24 25.20 -22.93
N ARG A 128 15.43 25.20 -21.86
CA ARG A 128 15.31 26.32 -20.91
C ARG A 128 16.32 26.20 -19.76
N TRP A 129 17.60 26.35 -20.05
CA TRP A 129 18.67 26.31 -19.05
C TRP A 129 18.49 27.30 -17.91
N GLU A 130 18.00 28.50 -18.23
CA GLU A 130 17.80 29.61 -17.30
C GLU A 130 16.71 29.37 -16.26
N ALA A 131 15.87 28.34 -16.45
CA ALA A 131 14.84 27.93 -15.49
C ALA A 131 15.44 27.59 -14.10
N ARG A 132 16.74 27.26 -14.01
CA ARG A 132 17.47 27.02 -12.75
C ARG A 132 17.36 28.18 -11.75
N TYR A 133 17.22 29.42 -12.22
CA TYR A 133 17.07 30.60 -11.37
C TYR A 133 15.65 30.76 -10.81
N GLN A 134 14.68 30.07 -11.37
CA GLN A 134 13.26 30.09 -10.97
C GLN A 134 12.93 28.92 -10.02
N TYR A 135 13.62 27.77 -10.18
CA TYR A 135 13.31 26.54 -9.44
C TYR A 135 14.21 26.43 -8.20
N ILE A 136 13.85 27.21 -7.16
CA ILE A 136 14.56 27.19 -5.88
C ILE A 136 13.85 26.21 -4.94
N GLY A 137 14.50 25.08 -4.68
CA GLY A 137 13.95 24.01 -3.84
C GLY A 137 14.25 24.18 -2.35
N ASN A 138 13.83 23.18 -1.57
CA ASN A 138 14.07 23.08 -0.12
C ASN A 138 14.90 21.84 0.20
N GLU A 139 15.64 21.90 1.30
CA GLU A 139 16.30 20.72 1.90
C GLU A 139 15.36 19.99 2.83
N LEU A 140 15.58 18.70 3.00
CA LEU A 140 14.88 17.87 3.99
C LEU A 140 15.58 17.94 5.34
N HIS A 141 16.90 18.18 5.35
CA HIS A 141 17.70 18.23 6.57
C HIS A 141 17.15 19.25 7.57
N GLY A 142 17.05 18.84 8.83
CA GLY A 142 16.53 19.67 9.93
C GLY A 142 15.04 19.99 9.89
N LYS A 143 14.32 19.53 8.86
CA LYS A 143 12.85 19.70 8.74
C LYS A 143 12.09 18.71 9.61
N THR A 144 10.82 19.00 9.85
CA THR A 144 9.92 18.12 10.60
C THR A 144 9.17 17.19 9.66
N LEU A 145 9.32 15.90 9.88
CA LEU A 145 8.59 14.83 9.22
C LEU A 145 7.41 14.40 10.11
N GLY A 146 6.19 14.62 9.66
CA GLY A 146 4.97 14.13 10.29
C GLY A 146 4.54 12.82 9.67
N ILE A 147 4.19 11.85 10.49
CA ILE A 147 3.80 10.51 10.04
C ILE A 147 2.41 10.20 10.57
N LEU A 148 1.46 10.00 9.66
CA LEU A 148 0.10 9.56 9.98
C LEU A 148 0.01 8.04 9.79
N GLY A 149 -0.04 7.29 10.90
CA GLY A 149 0.11 5.85 10.95
C GLY A 149 1.57 5.42 11.11
N PHE A 150 1.94 5.00 12.34
CA PHE A 150 3.32 4.65 12.70
C PHE A 150 3.53 3.13 12.77
N GLY A 151 2.83 2.38 11.89
CA GLY A 151 3.02 0.96 11.66
C GLY A 151 4.37 0.63 11.01
N ARG A 152 4.48 -0.50 10.31
CA ARG A 152 5.73 -0.94 9.66
C ARG A 152 6.29 0.10 8.69
N ILE A 153 5.47 0.54 7.73
CA ILE A 153 5.86 1.55 6.72
C ILE A 153 6.22 2.86 7.40
N GLY A 154 5.35 3.37 8.29
CA GLY A 154 5.60 4.63 9.00
C GLY A 154 6.90 4.61 9.80
N LYS A 155 7.23 3.51 10.47
CA LYS A 155 8.52 3.33 11.16
C LYS A 155 9.70 3.32 10.19
N SER A 156 9.58 2.69 9.04
CA SER A 156 10.62 2.71 8.00
C SER A 156 10.83 4.12 7.44
N VAL A 157 9.75 4.86 7.17
CA VAL A 157 9.80 6.29 6.80
C VAL A 157 10.48 7.11 7.89
N GLY A 158 10.10 6.91 9.16
CA GLY A 158 10.71 7.60 10.30
C GLY A 158 12.21 7.34 10.42
N ARG A 159 12.64 6.07 10.31
CA ARG A 159 14.06 5.69 10.37
C ARG A 159 14.89 6.32 9.25
N ILE A 160 14.39 6.29 8.02
CA ILE A 160 15.07 6.91 6.87
C ILE A 160 15.13 8.44 7.06
N GLY A 161 14.03 9.07 7.47
CA GLY A 161 13.97 10.50 7.72
C GLY A 161 14.96 10.96 8.79
N TYR A 162 14.96 10.28 9.92
CA TYR A 162 15.85 10.59 11.04
C TYR A 162 17.33 10.33 10.70
N ARG A 163 17.67 9.10 10.28
CA ARG A 163 19.05 8.68 10.07
C ARG A 163 19.66 9.17 8.77
N GLY A 164 18.87 9.21 7.69
CA GLY A 164 19.37 9.58 6.36
C GLY A 164 19.31 11.07 6.07
N PHE A 165 18.30 11.77 6.57
CA PHE A 165 18.05 13.18 6.29
C PHE A 165 18.16 14.11 7.50
N GLY A 166 18.41 13.59 8.72
CA GLY A 166 18.48 14.39 9.93
C GLY A 166 17.18 15.13 10.26
N MET A 167 16.02 14.55 9.91
CA MET A 167 14.72 15.14 10.16
C MET A 167 14.26 14.89 11.61
N LYS A 168 13.46 15.82 12.15
CA LYS A 168 12.71 15.60 13.39
C LYS A 168 11.46 14.80 13.06
N VAL A 169 11.14 13.76 13.86
CA VAL A 169 10.02 12.87 13.57
C VAL A 169 8.89 13.10 14.57
N LEU A 170 7.71 13.46 14.05
CA LEU A 170 6.44 13.47 14.78
C LEU A 170 5.55 12.37 14.21
N TYR A 171 4.73 11.73 15.05
CA TYR A 171 3.77 10.76 14.53
C TYR A 171 2.42 10.82 15.26
N TYR A 172 1.37 10.48 14.51
CA TYR A 172 0.02 10.23 15.00
C TYR A 172 -0.34 8.77 14.72
N ASP A 173 -0.71 8.06 15.77
CA ASP A 173 -1.22 6.69 15.71
C ASP A 173 -2.09 6.41 16.94
N ALA A 174 -3.04 5.48 16.82
CA ALA A 174 -3.83 4.99 17.95
C ALA A 174 -2.94 4.28 18.99
N VAL A 175 -1.87 3.60 18.52
CA VAL A 175 -0.90 2.87 19.35
C VAL A 175 0.34 3.71 19.59
N ARG A 176 0.90 3.62 20.80
CA ARG A 176 2.22 4.18 21.12
C ARG A 176 3.32 3.15 20.87
N TYR A 177 4.45 3.58 20.28
CA TYR A 177 5.58 2.73 19.90
C TYR A 177 6.86 3.18 20.62
N GLU A 178 6.96 2.93 21.93
CA GLU A 178 8.05 3.42 22.79
C GLU A 178 9.46 3.03 22.33
N GLU A 179 9.63 1.82 21.77
CA GLU A 179 10.93 1.39 21.25
C GLU A 179 11.37 2.23 20.05
N ALA A 180 10.44 2.48 19.13
CA ALA A 180 10.71 3.32 17.96
C ALA A 180 10.90 4.80 18.35
N GLU A 181 10.15 5.30 19.36
CA GLU A 181 10.37 6.63 19.93
C GLU A 181 11.82 6.79 20.41
N LYS A 182 12.33 5.81 21.16
CA LYS A 182 13.72 5.82 21.66
C LYS A 182 14.76 5.66 20.55
N GLU A 183 14.45 4.86 19.51
CA GLU A 183 15.38 4.55 18.43
C GLU A 183 15.69 5.77 17.54
N ILE A 184 14.68 6.59 17.25
CA ILE A 184 14.75 7.70 16.29
C ILE A 184 14.22 9.02 16.86
N GLU A 185 14.15 9.17 18.18
CA GLU A 185 13.65 10.36 18.86
C GLU A 185 12.26 10.82 18.36
N ALA A 186 11.42 9.86 17.94
CA ALA A 186 10.09 10.17 17.45
C ALA A 186 9.16 10.60 18.59
N VAL A 187 8.34 11.62 18.34
CA VAL A 187 7.40 12.14 19.32
C VAL A 187 5.97 11.87 18.87
N ARG A 188 5.20 11.18 19.73
CA ARG A 188 3.76 10.98 19.50
C ARG A 188 3.00 12.28 19.81
N VAL A 189 2.21 12.70 18.84
CA VAL A 189 1.42 13.95 18.92
C VAL A 189 -0.01 13.74 18.39
N THR A 190 -0.86 14.74 18.51
CA THR A 190 -2.21 14.74 17.95
C THR A 190 -2.16 14.91 16.41
N LEU A 191 -3.28 14.56 15.73
CA LEU A 191 -3.43 14.82 14.29
C LEU A 191 -3.22 16.31 13.96
N ASP A 192 -3.82 17.21 14.75
CA ASP A 192 -3.71 18.65 14.58
C ASP A 192 -2.25 19.14 14.67
N GLU A 193 -1.47 18.57 15.57
CA GLU A 193 -0.04 18.89 15.72
C GLU A 193 0.78 18.34 14.55
N VAL A 194 0.51 17.11 14.09
CA VAL A 194 1.17 16.61 12.86
C VAL A 194 0.89 17.56 11.71
N MET A 195 -0.36 17.94 11.47
CA MET A 195 -0.72 18.81 10.35
C MET A 195 -0.07 20.19 10.45
N SER A 196 -0.02 20.80 11.64
CA SER A 196 0.43 22.18 11.81
C SER A 196 1.95 22.34 11.97
N LEU A 197 2.65 21.32 12.49
CA LEU A 197 4.07 21.40 12.83
C LEU A 197 5.00 20.80 11.76
N SER A 198 4.46 19.96 10.86
CA SER A 198 5.28 19.23 9.89
C SER A 198 5.60 20.06 8.64
N ASP A 199 6.77 19.82 8.09
CA ASP A 199 7.20 20.34 6.78
C ASP A 199 6.94 19.31 5.68
N PHE A 200 7.02 18.01 6.03
CA PHE A 200 6.67 16.87 5.17
C PHE A 200 5.73 15.96 5.93
N ILE A 201 4.65 15.49 5.30
CA ILE A 201 3.67 14.60 5.91
C ILE A 201 3.57 13.33 5.08
N SER A 202 3.74 12.17 5.73
CA SER A 202 3.57 10.84 5.16
C SER A 202 2.29 10.20 5.70
N ILE A 203 1.40 9.76 4.81
CA ILE A 203 0.18 9.04 5.17
C ILE A 203 0.43 7.54 5.01
N ASN A 204 0.33 6.78 6.11
CA ASN A 204 0.54 5.33 6.18
C ASN A 204 -0.57 4.62 6.99
N LEU A 205 -1.72 5.25 7.11
CA LEU A 205 -2.88 4.74 7.82
C LEU A 205 -3.56 3.60 7.05
N PRO A 206 -4.09 2.57 7.72
CA PRO A 206 -4.96 1.60 7.06
C PRO A 206 -6.30 2.24 6.67
N MET A 207 -6.96 1.68 5.65
CA MET A 207 -8.32 2.07 5.27
C MET A 207 -9.33 1.46 6.23
N LEU A 208 -9.89 2.29 7.10
CA LEU A 208 -10.92 1.94 8.08
C LEU A 208 -12.06 2.97 8.01
N PRO A 209 -13.26 2.67 8.55
CA PRO A 209 -14.32 3.68 8.66
C PRO A 209 -13.86 4.98 9.35
N ALA A 210 -12.97 4.86 10.36
CA ALA A 210 -12.44 6.00 11.10
C ALA A 210 -11.35 6.79 10.38
N THR A 211 -10.72 6.24 9.34
CA THR A 211 -9.66 6.89 8.57
C THR A 211 -10.11 7.38 7.20
N LYS A 212 -11.31 6.97 6.77
CA LYS A 212 -11.92 7.47 5.53
C LYS A 212 -12.24 8.95 5.66
N GLY A 213 -11.72 9.77 4.74
CA GLY A 213 -11.92 11.22 4.73
C GLY A 213 -11.32 11.93 5.96
N LEU A 214 -10.34 11.30 6.63
CA LEU A 214 -9.70 11.87 7.81
C LEU A 214 -9.02 13.20 7.52
N ILE A 215 -8.47 13.36 6.32
CA ILE A 215 -7.76 14.56 5.90
C ILE A 215 -8.65 15.31 4.90
N GLY A 216 -9.37 16.30 5.39
CA GLY A 216 -10.21 17.17 4.60
C GLY A 216 -9.68 18.60 4.51
N GLU A 217 -10.52 19.52 4.06
CA GLU A 217 -10.17 20.93 3.91
C GLU A 217 -9.61 21.54 5.20
N LYS A 218 -10.22 21.21 6.34
CA LYS A 218 -9.80 21.71 7.66
C LYS A 218 -8.36 21.31 7.99
N GLU A 219 -8.00 20.07 7.74
CA GLU A 219 -6.67 19.54 8.00
C GLU A 219 -5.65 20.12 7.03
N PHE A 220 -5.95 20.19 5.73
CA PHE A 220 -5.08 20.85 4.74
C PHE A 220 -4.83 22.32 5.06
N ARG A 221 -5.84 23.08 5.49
CA ARG A 221 -5.68 24.48 5.86
C ARG A 221 -4.84 24.72 7.11
N ARG A 222 -4.63 23.70 7.95
CA ARG A 222 -3.72 23.77 9.10
C ARG A 222 -2.26 23.60 8.74
N MET A 223 -1.96 22.98 7.60
CA MET A 223 -0.58 22.75 7.17
C MET A 223 0.20 24.06 7.02
N LYS A 224 1.51 24.02 7.20
CA LYS A 224 2.38 25.14 6.87
C LYS A 224 2.29 25.49 5.38
N PRO A 225 2.40 26.75 4.99
CA PRO A 225 2.35 27.16 3.58
C PRO A 225 3.43 26.53 2.70
N ARG A 226 4.54 26.11 3.28
CA ARG A 226 5.65 25.45 2.58
C ARG A 226 5.71 23.94 2.82
N ALA A 227 4.66 23.36 3.39
CA ALA A 227 4.60 21.93 3.66
C ALA A 227 4.22 21.12 2.42
N TYR A 228 4.64 19.88 2.44
CA TYR A 228 4.31 18.84 1.45
C TYR A 228 3.57 17.68 2.13
N ILE A 229 2.61 17.08 1.43
CA ILE A 229 1.89 15.90 1.91
C ILE A 229 1.90 14.81 0.85
N ILE A 230 2.14 13.56 1.28
CA ILE A 230 2.31 12.43 0.38
C ILE A 230 1.47 11.26 0.89
N ASN A 231 0.59 10.74 0.01
CA ASN A 231 -0.27 9.60 0.31
C ASN A 231 0.21 8.36 -0.43
N LEU A 232 0.72 7.38 0.31
CA LEU A 232 1.11 6.06 -0.19
C LEU A 232 0.29 4.94 0.48
N ALA A 233 -0.81 5.30 1.12
CA ALA A 233 -1.66 4.36 1.86
C ALA A 233 -2.90 3.97 1.04
N ARG A 234 -3.96 4.79 1.10
CA ARG A 234 -5.20 4.60 0.32
C ARG A 234 -5.78 5.96 -0.07
N GLY A 235 -6.28 6.08 -1.30
CA GLY A 235 -6.86 7.32 -1.83
C GLY A 235 -7.91 7.94 -0.92
N PRO A 236 -8.96 7.19 -0.51
CA PRO A 236 -10.05 7.74 0.28
C PRO A 236 -9.71 8.20 1.72
N ILE A 237 -8.43 8.17 2.14
CA ILE A 237 -8.01 8.73 3.44
C ILE A 237 -8.06 10.25 3.41
N TRP A 238 -7.81 10.85 2.28
CA TRP A 238 -7.97 12.28 2.08
C TRP A 238 -9.11 12.62 1.11
N ASP A 239 -9.57 13.86 1.16
CA ASP A 239 -10.52 14.43 0.19
C ASP A 239 -9.73 15.01 -0.99
N GLU A 240 -9.81 14.38 -2.16
CA GLU A 240 -9.10 14.80 -3.38
C GLU A 240 -9.59 16.17 -3.89
N LYS A 241 -10.87 16.52 -3.68
CA LYS A 241 -11.42 17.83 -4.08
C LYS A 241 -10.87 18.95 -3.19
N ALA A 242 -10.82 18.71 -1.88
CA ALA A 242 -10.23 19.65 -0.95
C ALA A 242 -8.73 19.83 -1.21
N LEU A 243 -8.01 18.71 -1.49
CA LEU A 243 -6.60 18.76 -1.88
C LEU A 243 -6.38 19.60 -3.14
N TYR A 244 -7.21 19.40 -4.18
CA TYR A 244 -7.14 20.19 -5.41
C TYR A 244 -7.26 21.70 -5.12
N GLN A 245 -8.21 22.10 -4.30
CA GLN A 245 -8.44 23.51 -3.97
C GLN A 245 -7.23 24.13 -3.25
N VAL A 246 -6.71 23.49 -2.21
CA VAL A 246 -5.57 24.03 -1.46
C VAL A 246 -4.27 24.06 -2.26
N LEU A 247 -4.08 23.13 -3.20
CA LEU A 247 -2.95 23.14 -4.14
C LEU A 247 -3.09 24.26 -5.18
N LYS A 248 -4.27 24.44 -5.74
CA LYS A 248 -4.58 25.50 -6.72
C LYS A 248 -4.44 26.88 -6.12
N GLU A 249 -4.86 27.06 -4.87
CA GLU A 249 -4.68 28.29 -4.10
C GLU A 249 -3.22 28.55 -3.70
N GLY A 250 -2.31 27.58 -3.87
CA GLY A 250 -0.94 27.65 -3.35
C GLY A 250 -0.86 27.68 -1.83
N ARG A 251 -1.90 27.18 -1.13
CA ARG A 251 -1.97 27.17 0.33
C ARG A 251 -0.93 26.25 0.96
N ILE A 252 -0.54 25.19 0.27
CA ILE A 252 0.57 24.28 0.60
C ILE A 252 1.51 24.21 -0.59
N ALA A 253 2.77 23.83 -0.35
CA ALA A 253 3.80 23.82 -1.39
C ALA A 253 3.56 22.76 -2.47
N GLY A 254 3.05 21.60 -2.08
CA GLY A 254 2.75 20.53 -3.03
C GLY A 254 2.27 19.24 -2.36
N ALA A 255 1.81 18.32 -3.19
CA ALA A 255 1.40 17.00 -2.76
C ALA A 255 1.82 15.91 -3.76
N ALA A 256 1.89 14.67 -3.29
CA ALA A 256 2.03 13.51 -4.16
C ALA A 256 1.12 12.37 -3.72
N SER A 257 0.71 11.54 -4.67
CA SER A 257 -0.07 10.34 -4.39
C SER A 257 0.35 9.18 -5.27
N ASP A 258 0.46 8.01 -4.65
CA ASP A 258 0.58 6.74 -5.37
C ASP A 258 -0.77 6.01 -5.47
N VAL A 259 -1.80 6.55 -4.77
CA VAL A 259 -3.13 5.94 -4.63
C VAL A 259 -4.22 6.97 -4.85
N PHE A 260 -5.38 6.55 -5.39
CA PHE A 260 -6.48 7.45 -5.74
C PHE A 260 -7.81 6.97 -5.16
N GLU A 261 -8.79 7.86 -5.04
CA GLU A 261 -10.13 7.50 -4.56
C GLU A 261 -10.78 6.46 -5.48
N VAL A 262 -10.55 6.59 -6.78
CA VAL A 262 -10.95 5.62 -7.81
C VAL A 262 -9.70 5.16 -8.56
N GLU A 263 -9.46 3.86 -8.55
CA GLU A 263 -8.35 3.22 -9.28
C GLU A 263 -8.88 2.26 -10.35
N PRO A 264 -8.37 2.33 -11.58
CA PRO A 264 -7.37 3.26 -12.12
C PRO A 264 -7.84 4.72 -12.17
N ALA A 265 -6.92 5.66 -11.85
CA ALA A 265 -7.23 7.08 -11.95
C ALA A 265 -7.51 7.48 -13.40
N ALA A 266 -8.51 8.33 -13.62
CA ALA A 266 -8.86 8.82 -14.95
C ALA A 266 -7.73 9.67 -15.54
N LYS A 267 -7.55 9.62 -16.88
CA LYS A 267 -6.49 10.38 -17.58
C LYS A 267 -6.62 11.89 -17.37
N ASP A 268 -7.84 12.39 -17.23
CA ASP A 268 -8.21 13.78 -17.03
C ASP A 268 -8.48 14.12 -15.56
N HIS A 269 -7.88 13.35 -14.64
CA HIS A 269 -8.03 13.58 -13.21
C HIS A 269 -7.57 15.00 -12.83
N PRO A 270 -8.39 15.81 -12.10
CA PRO A 270 -8.11 17.23 -11.86
C PRO A 270 -6.74 17.51 -11.23
N LEU A 271 -6.28 16.66 -10.34
CA LEU A 271 -4.95 16.83 -9.72
C LEU A 271 -3.79 16.78 -10.73
N PHE A 272 -3.97 16.15 -11.90
CA PHE A 272 -2.89 16.01 -12.89
C PHE A 272 -2.61 17.28 -13.67
N GLU A 273 -3.51 18.25 -13.66
CA GLU A 273 -3.27 19.58 -14.27
C GLU A 273 -2.36 20.47 -13.40
N LEU A 274 -2.21 20.14 -12.10
CA LEU A 274 -1.46 20.95 -11.15
C LEU A 274 0.03 20.66 -11.19
N GLU A 275 0.84 21.71 -11.38
CA GLU A 275 2.31 21.60 -11.43
C GLU A 275 2.96 21.21 -10.09
N ASN A 276 2.27 21.45 -8.98
CA ASN A 276 2.69 21.13 -7.62
C ASN A 276 2.11 19.79 -7.11
N PHE A 277 1.62 18.95 -8.04
CA PHE A 277 1.16 17.60 -7.77
C PHE A 277 1.97 16.57 -8.56
N ILE A 278 2.29 15.44 -7.91
CA ILE A 278 2.92 14.26 -8.53
C ILE A 278 2.07 13.04 -8.24
N GLY A 279 1.65 12.33 -9.29
CA GLY A 279 0.96 11.04 -9.19
C GLY A 279 1.82 9.90 -9.69
N THR A 280 1.72 8.73 -9.05
CA THR A 280 2.28 7.45 -9.48
C THR A 280 1.19 6.37 -9.47
N PRO A 281 1.29 5.31 -10.30
CA PRO A 281 0.17 4.41 -10.58
C PRO A 281 0.12 3.21 -9.61
N HIS A 282 0.02 3.46 -8.30
CA HIS A 282 -0.01 2.46 -7.22
C HIS A 282 1.18 1.48 -7.33
N SER A 283 2.36 2.05 -7.50
CA SER A 283 3.61 1.33 -7.79
C SER A 283 4.67 1.44 -6.69
N ALA A 284 4.36 2.06 -5.55
CA ALA A 284 5.32 2.23 -4.45
C ALA A 284 5.95 0.91 -3.95
N ALA A 285 5.22 -0.20 -4.09
CA ALA A 285 5.70 -1.55 -3.76
C ALA A 285 6.33 -2.30 -4.94
N HIS A 286 6.46 -1.70 -6.12
CA HIS A 286 6.95 -2.37 -7.34
C HIS A 286 8.47 -2.29 -7.47
N THR A 287 9.20 -2.88 -6.50
CA THR A 287 10.64 -3.13 -6.58
C THR A 287 10.90 -4.63 -6.75
N GLU A 288 12.05 -5.00 -7.29
CA GLU A 288 12.45 -6.41 -7.43
C GLU A 288 12.40 -7.15 -6.09
N GLU A 289 12.91 -6.53 -5.04
CA GLU A 289 12.99 -7.07 -3.70
C GLU A 289 11.59 -7.28 -3.08
N ALA A 290 10.72 -6.28 -3.20
CA ALA A 290 9.37 -6.38 -2.67
C ALA A 290 8.53 -7.41 -3.45
N LEU A 291 8.59 -7.41 -4.79
CA LEU A 291 7.89 -8.38 -5.63
C LEU A 291 8.33 -9.81 -5.33
N LYS A 292 9.63 -10.03 -5.11
CA LYS A 292 10.18 -11.31 -4.69
C LYS A 292 9.65 -11.72 -3.32
N LYS A 293 9.73 -10.84 -2.31
CA LYS A 293 9.20 -11.11 -0.96
C LYS A 293 7.69 -11.36 -0.98
N MET A 294 6.93 -10.57 -1.72
CA MET A 294 5.48 -10.77 -1.85
C MET A 294 5.12 -12.12 -2.48
N SER A 295 5.97 -12.64 -3.38
CA SER A 295 5.74 -13.94 -3.99
C SER A 295 5.88 -15.10 -2.98
N LEU A 296 6.54 -14.88 -1.84
CA LEU A 296 6.68 -15.89 -0.78
C LEU A 296 5.36 -16.18 -0.04
N VAL A 297 4.26 -15.49 -0.35
CA VAL A 297 2.90 -15.91 0.06
C VAL A 297 2.65 -17.37 -0.33
N ALA A 298 3.33 -17.86 -1.36
CA ALA A 298 3.35 -19.27 -1.78
C ALA A 298 3.65 -20.25 -0.64
N VAL A 299 4.51 -19.87 0.30
CA VAL A 299 4.87 -20.70 1.46
C VAL A 299 3.64 -20.96 2.32
N ASP A 300 2.91 -19.91 2.69
CA ASP A 300 1.72 -20.04 3.53
C ASP A 300 0.56 -20.70 2.79
N VAL A 301 0.44 -20.48 1.48
CA VAL A 301 -0.53 -21.20 0.65
C VAL A 301 -0.26 -22.70 0.70
N LEU A 302 0.98 -23.16 0.51
CA LEU A 302 1.30 -24.60 0.59
C LEU A 302 1.12 -25.14 2.01
N ARG A 303 1.54 -24.42 3.05
CA ARG A 303 1.33 -24.84 4.44
C ARG A 303 -0.14 -25.17 4.70
N VAL A 304 -1.06 -24.29 4.29
CA VAL A 304 -2.49 -24.51 4.47
C VAL A 304 -2.98 -25.71 3.65
N LEU A 305 -2.55 -25.85 2.40
CA LEU A 305 -2.94 -26.97 1.55
C LEU A 305 -2.46 -28.32 2.12
N GLU A 306 -1.34 -28.33 2.83
CA GLU A 306 -0.77 -29.50 3.55
C GLU A 306 -1.38 -29.71 4.95
N GLY A 307 -2.37 -28.92 5.36
CA GLY A 307 -3.03 -29.05 6.66
C GLY A 307 -2.32 -28.36 7.82
N MET A 308 -1.28 -27.56 7.55
CA MET A 308 -0.54 -26.78 8.55
C MET A 308 -1.14 -25.38 8.72
N GLU A 309 -1.00 -24.77 9.89
CA GLU A 309 -1.35 -23.37 10.09
C GLU A 309 -0.39 -22.45 9.34
N PRO A 310 -0.89 -21.37 8.70
CA PRO A 310 -0.04 -20.37 8.06
C PRO A 310 0.74 -19.55 9.08
N VAL A 311 1.86 -18.96 8.64
CA VAL A 311 2.68 -18.05 9.46
C VAL A 311 2.05 -16.66 9.55
N TYR A 312 1.46 -16.18 8.44
CA TYR A 312 0.87 -14.85 8.34
C TYR A 312 -0.64 -14.89 8.01
N PRO A 313 -1.46 -15.39 8.94
CA PRO A 313 -2.91 -15.43 8.75
C PRO A 313 -3.51 -14.01 8.86
N VAL A 314 -4.40 -13.68 7.93
CA VAL A 314 -5.26 -12.49 8.00
C VAL A 314 -6.52 -12.79 8.81
N ASN A 315 -7.05 -14.01 8.69
CA ASN A 315 -8.20 -14.49 9.45
C ASN A 315 -7.86 -15.78 10.20
N ARG A 316 -8.77 -16.19 11.07
CA ARG A 316 -8.73 -17.52 11.73
C ARG A 316 -10.07 -18.19 11.52
N PRO A 317 -10.22 -19.00 10.44
CA PRO A 317 -11.44 -19.70 10.18
C PRO A 317 -11.70 -20.73 11.30
N LYS A 318 -12.97 -20.88 11.71
CA LYS A 318 -13.35 -21.93 12.64
C LYS A 318 -13.06 -23.27 11.96
N ARG A 319 -12.22 -24.12 12.54
CA ARG A 319 -12.10 -25.52 12.10
C ARG A 319 -13.48 -26.15 12.14
N CYS A 320 -13.95 -26.66 11.01
CA CYS A 320 -15.09 -27.57 11.03
C CYS A 320 -14.68 -28.78 11.87
N MET A 321 -15.26 -28.96 13.06
CA MET A 321 -15.03 -30.08 13.97
C MET A 321 -15.70 -31.35 13.39
N MET A 322 -15.36 -31.75 12.17
CA MET A 322 -15.97 -32.92 11.52
C MET A 322 -14.96 -34.02 11.13
N ASP A 323 -13.68 -33.92 11.52
CA ASP A 323 -12.68 -34.93 11.15
C ASP A 323 -12.04 -35.69 12.35
N ASP A 324 -12.56 -35.58 13.57
CA ASP A 324 -12.06 -36.33 14.73
C ASP A 324 -12.90 -37.58 15.09
N GLU A 325 -13.78 -38.05 14.19
CA GLU A 325 -14.44 -39.34 14.35
C GLU A 325 -14.16 -40.25 13.12
N ARG A 326 -12.91 -40.71 12.96
CA ARG A 326 -12.61 -41.95 12.25
C ARG A 326 -11.34 -42.62 12.78
#